data_6413f61de7d2cd2316bc51c574e92c1b
#
_entry.id   6413f61de7d2cd2316bc51c574e92c1b
#
_cell.length_a   1.000
_cell.length_b   1.000
_cell.length_c   1.000
_cell.angle_alpha   90.00
_cell.angle_beta   90.00
_cell.angle_gamma   90.00
#
_symmetry.space_group_name_H-M   'P 1'
#
loop_
_entity.id
_entity.type
_entity.pdbx_description
1 polymer ?
#
loop_
_entity_poly.entity_id
_entity_poly.type
_entity_poly.pdbx_seq_one_letter_code
_entity_poly.pdbx_strand_id
1 'polypeptide(L)'
;SDSHSTFSLHQYHCDHSRSHEIKSTVKGEQFLGKAQDWDCKDQTPLELFETYLDIERLNLFSGIGLYPDWHRKGFHTDIRDKNHRSYGARWFRFEGDYLPLTWANYKNIL
;
A
#
# COMPACT_ATOMS: atom_id res chain seq x y z
N SER A 1 3.84 -24.17 4.83
CA SER A 1 3.57 -23.48 4.83
C SER A 1 3.43 -23.02 4.88
N ASP A 2 3.54 -22.83 5.08
CA ASP A 2 3.29 -22.08 5.26
C ASP A 2 2.97 -21.49 4.96
N SER A 3 3.24 -21.57 4.66
CA SER A 3 2.88 -20.87 4.51
C SER A 3 2.36 -20.34 4.37
N HIS A 4 2.57 -20.36 4.05
CA HIS A 4 1.58 -19.76 4.11
C HIS A 4 1.23 -18.64 4.58
N SER A 5 1.14 -18.60 4.64
CA SER A 5 0.76 -17.50 5.51
C SER A 5 1.53 -16.22 5.22
N THR A 6 2.58 -16.27 4.46
CA THR A 6 3.38 -15.09 4.13
C THR A 6 3.07 -14.65 2.70
N PHE A 7 2.50 -13.47 2.56
CA PHE A 7 2.28 -12.85 1.28
C PHE A 7 3.57 -12.17 0.80
N SER A 8 3.86 -12.25 -0.47
CA SER A 8 5.05 -11.63 -1.06
C SER A 8 4.72 -11.01 -2.41
N LEU A 9 5.34 -9.86 -2.69
CA LEU A 9 5.24 -9.19 -3.98
C LEU A 9 6.46 -9.44 -4.86
N HIS A 10 7.26 -10.47 -4.57
CA HIS A 10 8.44 -10.83 -5.35
C HIS A 10 8.13 -11.03 -6.84
N GLN A 11 6.95 -11.54 -7.16
CA GLN A 11 6.55 -11.74 -8.56
C GLN A 11 6.47 -10.43 -9.34
N TYR A 12 6.38 -9.30 -8.64
CA TYR A 12 6.37 -7.96 -9.25
C TYR A 12 7.71 -7.25 -9.10
N HIS A 13 8.76 -7.98 -8.70
CA HIS A 13 10.09 -7.41 -8.45
C HIS A 13 10.09 -6.39 -7.31
N CYS A 14 9.26 -6.63 -6.30
CA CYS A 14 9.19 -5.79 -5.11
C CYS A 14 9.73 -6.57 -3.91
N ASP A 15 10.57 -5.90 -3.12
CA ASP A 15 11.18 -6.49 -1.94
C ASP A 15 10.53 -5.94 -0.69
N HIS A 16 10.28 -6.83 0.28
CA HIS A 16 9.77 -6.42 1.58
C HIS A 16 10.84 -5.60 2.31
N SER A 17 10.49 -4.39 2.75
CA SER A 17 11.43 -3.50 3.42
C SER A 17 11.15 -3.35 4.91
N ARG A 18 9.89 -3.32 5.31
CA ARG A 18 9.54 -3.08 6.72
C ARG A 18 8.16 -3.65 7.06
N SER A 19 8.06 -4.22 8.28
CA SER A 19 6.78 -4.57 8.88
C SER A 19 6.51 -3.64 10.05
N HIS A 20 5.30 -3.18 10.20
CA HIS A 20 4.92 -2.33 11.32
C HIS A 20 3.44 -2.46 11.62
N GLU A 21 2.99 -1.78 12.68
CA GLU A 21 1.61 -1.80 13.10
C GLU A 21 1.01 -0.43 12.91
N ILE A 22 -0.23 -0.39 12.44
CA ILE A 22 -0.99 0.84 12.34
C ILE A 22 -2.12 0.81 13.37
N LYS A 23 -2.50 1.99 13.85
CA LYS A 23 -3.48 2.15 14.92
C LYS A 23 -4.50 3.21 14.56
N SER A 24 -5.73 3.03 15.02
CA SER A 24 -6.78 4.04 14.93
C SER A 24 -7.64 3.95 16.17
N THR A 25 -7.99 5.10 16.73
CA THR A 25 -8.91 5.16 17.87
C THR A 25 -10.26 5.66 17.37
N VAL A 26 -11.30 4.88 17.59
CA VAL A 26 -12.67 5.23 17.19
C VAL A 26 -13.54 5.06 18.41
N LYS A 27 -14.21 6.13 18.85
CA LYS A 27 -15.09 6.14 20.02
C LYS A 27 -14.40 5.56 21.26
N GLY A 28 -13.14 5.91 21.48
CA GLY A 28 -12.38 5.45 22.63
C GLY A 28 -11.80 4.04 22.50
N GLU A 29 -12.13 3.30 21.44
CA GLU A 29 -11.63 1.97 21.18
C GLU A 29 -10.47 2.01 20.18
N GLN A 30 -9.44 1.22 20.46
CA GLN A 30 -8.26 1.14 19.60
C GLN A 30 -8.37 -0.06 18.67
N PHE A 31 -8.15 0.19 17.38
CA PHE A 31 -8.15 -0.84 16.35
C PHE A 31 -6.76 -0.91 15.71
N LEU A 32 -6.25 -2.12 15.56
CA LEU A 32 -4.90 -2.36 15.06
C LEU A 32 -4.95 -3.00 13.68
N GLY A 33 -3.85 -2.88 12.96
CA GLY A 33 -3.66 -3.56 11.70
C GLY A 33 -2.18 -3.75 11.43
N LYS A 34 -1.86 -4.85 10.73
CA LYS A 34 -0.48 -5.15 10.34
C LYS A 34 -0.20 -4.51 8.99
N ALA A 35 0.94 -3.85 8.89
CA ALA A 35 1.33 -3.16 7.67
C ALA A 35 2.69 -3.65 7.20
N GLN A 36 2.89 -3.61 5.89
CA GLN A 36 4.15 -3.96 5.25
C GLN A 36 4.46 -2.93 4.19
N ASP A 37 5.71 -2.50 4.15
CA ASP A 37 6.21 -1.62 3.11
C ASP A 37 7.06 -2.42 2.13
N TRP A 38 6.98 -2.07 0.85
CA TRP A 38 7.63 -2.79 -0.24
C TRP A 38 8.41 -1.82 -1.11
N ASP A 39 9.63 -2.22 -1.47
CA ASP A 39 10.48 -1.47 -2.39
C ASP A 39 10.35 -2.06 -3.79
N CYS A 40 9.96 -1.24 -4.76
CA CYS A 40 9.82 -1.62 -6.17
C CYS A 40 10.70 -0.68 -7.01
N LYS A 41 11.96 -0.59 -6.65
CA LYS A 41 12.89 0.43 -7.15
C LYS A 41 13.10 0.42 -8.65
N ASP A 42 12.91 -0.74 -9.28
CA ASP A 42 13.14 -0.88 -10.72
C ASP A 42 11.91 -0.55 -11.56
N GLN A 43 10.79 -0.25 -10.93
CA GLN A 43 9.57 0.11 -11.63
C GLN A 43 9.52 1.61 -11.90
N THR A 44 9.00 1.97 -13.07
CA THR A 44 8.64 3.36 -13.35
C THR A 44 7.36 3.70 -12.58
N PRO A 45 7.04 5.01 -12.41
CA PRO A 45 5.77 5.38 -11.77
C PRO A 45 4.55 4.76 -12.45
N LEU A 46 4.56 4.63 -13.79
CA LEU A 46 3.44 3.98 -14.49
C LEU A 46 3.39 2.48 -14.17
N GLU A 47 4.53 1.79 -14.19
CA GLU A 47 4.58 0.38 -13.83
C GLU A 47 4.12 0.14 -12.40
N LEU A 48 4.45 1.06 -11.50
CA LEU A 48 4.02 1.00 -10.11
C LEU A 48 2.49 1.00 -10.02
N PHE A 49 1.84 1.86 -10.81
CA PHE A 49 0.38 1.90 -10.84
C PHE A 49 -0.21 0.61 -11.42
N GLU A 50 0.41 0.05 -12.45
CA GLU A 50 -0.02 -1.22 -13.04
C GLU A 50 0.09 -2.36 -12.02
N THR A 51 1.18 -2.40 -11.26
CA THR A 51 1.35 -3.37 -10.17
C THR A 51 0.26 -3.19 -9.12
N TYR A 52 -0.07 -1.93 -8.80
CA TYR A 52 -1.17 -1.64 -7.87
C TYR A 52 -2.49 -2.27 -8.35
N LEU A 53 -2.81 -2.16 -9.63
CA LEU A 53 -4.04 -2.74 -10.17
C LEU A 53 -4.06 -4.27 -9.99
N ASP A 54 -2.92 -4.92 -10.18
CA ASP A 54 -2.81 -6.36 -9.95
C ASP A 54 -2.99 -6.71 -8.47
N ILE A 55 -2.43 -5.90 -7.59
CA ILE A 55 -2.59 -6.10 -6.14
C ILE A 55 -4.05 -5.97 -5.73
N GLU A 56 -4.77 -5.01 -6.29
CA GLU A 56 -6.20 -4.84 -6.01
C GLU A 56 -7.00 -6.10 -6.37
N ARG A 57 -6.64 -6.75 -7.46
CA ARG A 57 -7.36 -7.97 -7.88
C ARG A 57 -7.21 -9.12 -6.88
N LEU A 58 -6.17 -9.11 -6.06
CA LEU A 58 -5.98 -10.12 -5.04
C LEU A 58 -6.97 -9.97 -3.89
N ASN A 59 -7.53 -8.79 -3.71
CA ASN A 59 -8.51 -8.49 -2.68
C ASN A 59 -8.03 -8.89 -1.27
N LEU A 60 -6.76 -8.62 -0.99
CA LEU A 60 -6.12 -9.03 0.27
C LEU A 60 -5.95 -7.89 1.27
N PHE A 61 -5.94 -6.64 0.81
CA PHE A 61 -5.54 -5.53 1.65
C PHE A 61 -6.67 -4.54 1.88
N SER A 62 -6.74 -4.03 3.10
CA SER A 62 -7.70 -3.00 3.47
C SER A 62 -7.10 -1.59 3.42
N GLY A 63 -5.79 -1.49 3.23
CA GLY A 63 -5.13 -0.22 2.98
C GLY A 63 -4.00 -0.41 1.99
N ILE A 64 -3.93 0.46 0.96
CA ILE A 64 -2.85 0.43 -0.04
C ILE A 64 -2.43 1.85 -0.34
N GLY A 65 -1.13 2.11 -0.24
CA GLY A 65 -0.55 3.39 -0.60
C GLY A 65 0.59 3.22 -1.59
N LEU A 66 0.67 4.14 -2.56
CA LEU A 66 1.76 4.19 -3.53
C LEU A 66 2.67 5.36 -3.23
N TYR A 67 3.97 5.14 -3.39
CA TYR A 67 4.99 6.14 -3.14
C TYR A 67 5.95 6.20 -4.32
N PRO A 68 5.52 6.84 -5.43
CA PRO A 68 6.31 6.84 -6.68
C PRO A 68 7.55 7.70 -6.63
N ASP A 69 7.66 8.62 -5.67
CA ASP A 69 8.82 9.50 -5.55
C ASP A 69 9.66 9.26 -4.29
N TRP A 70 9.43 8.15 -3.60
CA TRP A 70 10.35 7.73 -2.53
C TRP A 70 11.74 7.51 -3.12
N HIS A 71 12.77 7.66 -2.28
CA HIS A 71 14.11 7.25 -2.65
C HIS A 71 14.10 5.83 -3.21
N ARG A 72 13.33 4.95 -2.59
CA ARG A 72 13.01 3.63 -3.13
C ARG A 72 11.51 3.59 -3.37
N LYS A 73 11.11 3.71 -4.63
CA LYS A 73 9.71 3.65 -5.01
C LYS A 73 9.07 2.38 -4.48
N GLY A 74 7.83 2.45 -4.05
CA GLY A 74 7.19 1.28 -3.52
C GLY A 74 5.77 1.48 -3.04
N PHE A 75 5.37 0.53 -2.20
CA PHE A 75 4.01 0.43 -1.68
C PHE A 75 4.01 0.34 -0.18
N HIS A 76 2.93 0.83 0.38
CA HIS A 76 2.46 0.44 1.70
C HIS A 76 1.24 -0.43 1.49
N THR A 77 1.20 -1.61 2.13
CA THR A 77 0.01 -2.45 2.18
C THR A 77 -0.31 -2.78 3.63
N ASP A 78 -1.59 -2.84 3.96
CA ASP A 78 -1.96 -3.21 5.32
C ASP A 78 -3.26 -4.00 5.37
N ILE A 79 -3.44 -4.67 6.52
CA ILE A 79 -4.67 -5.39 6.87
C ILE A 79 -5.19 -4.70 8.13
N ARG A 80 -5.86 -3.56 7.95
CA ARG A 80 -6.44 -2.85 9.07
C ARG A 80 -7.82 -3.42 9.39
N ASP A 81 -8.19 -3.32 10.66
CA ASP A 81 -9.49 -3.78 11.12
C ASP A 81 -10.60 -3.05 10.36
N LYS A 82 -11.70 -3.76 10.10
CA LYS A 82 -12.85 -3.18 9.39
C LYS A 82 -13.43 -1.97 10.12
N ASN A 83 -13.18 -1.85 11.42
CA ASN A 83 -13.63 -0.70 12.21
C ASN A 83 -12.60 0.42 12.24
N HIS A 84 -11.43 0.21 11.63
CA HIS A 84 -10.42 1.25 11.50
C HIS A 84 -11.01 2.42 10.71
N ARG A 85 -10.73 3.65 11.17
CA ARG A 85 -11.28 4.88 10.56
C ARG A 85 -11.08 4.94 9.05
N SER A 86 -9.95 4.43 8.57
CA SER A 86 -9.56 4.51 7.16
C SER A 86 -9.60 3.15 6.47
N TYR A 87 -10.49 2.26 6.90
CA TYR A 87 -10.64 0.96 6.26
C TYR A 87 -10.97 1.15 4.78
N GLY A 88 -10.23 0.44 3.92
CA GLY A 88 -10.42 0.55 2.48
C GLY A 88 -9.65 1.71 1.83
N ALA A 89 -8.80 2.42 2.60
CA ALA A 89 -8.07 3.59 2.08
C ALA A 89 -7.15 3.21 0.91
N ARG A 90 -7.19 4.05 -0.12
CA ARG A 90 -6.33 3.96 -1.29
C ARG A 90 -5.75 5.35 -1.55
N TRP A 91 -4.41 5.48 -1.48
CA TRP A 91 -3.77 6.79 -1.60
C TRP A 91 -2.45 6.67 -2.33
N PHE A 92 -1.94 7.82 -2.79
CA PHE A 92 -0.55 7.92 -3.17
C PHE A 92 0.02 9.22 -2.61
N ARG A 93 1.34 9.24 -2.42
CA ARG A 93 2.03 10.42 -1.93
C ARG A 93 2.99 10.90 -3.01
N PHE A 94 2.92 12.18 -3.35
CA PHE A 94 3.81 12.77 -4.34
C PHE A 94 4.17 14.18 -3.92
N GLU A 95 5.45 14.47 -3.87
CA GLU A 95 6.00 15.77 -3.45
C GLU A 95 5.41 16.25 -2.11
N GLY A 96 5.25 15.31 -1.19
CA GLY A 96 4.76 15.59 0.15
C GLY A 96 3.25 15.60 0.32
N ASP A 97 2.49 15.58 -0.76
CA ASP A 97 1.03 15.60 -0.71
C ASP A 97 0.43 14.20 -0.84
N TYR A 98 -0.61 13.94 -0.06
CA TYR A 98 -1.38 12.70 -0.12
C TYR A 98 -2.65 12.95 -0.92
N LEU A 99 -2.91 12.08 -1.88
CA LEU A 99 -4.06 12.19 -2.78
C LEU A 99 -4.78 10.84 -2.89
N PRO A 100 -6.09 10.85 -3.13
CA PRO A 100 -6.80 9.59 -3.44
C PRO A 100 -6.21 8.90 -4.65
N LEU A 101 -6.01 7.58 -4.55
CA LEU A 101 -5.38 6.80 -5.61
C LEU A 101 -6.42 6.44 -6.66
N THR A 102 -6.58 7.34 -7.61
CA THR A 102 -7.41 7.15 -8.81
C THR A 102 -6.54 7.43 -10.02
N TRP A 103 -6.90 6.87 -11.16
CA TRP A 103 -6.18 7.18 -12.39
C TRP A 103 -6.27 8.67 -12.71
N ALA A 104 -7.44 9.28 -12.48
CA ALA A 104 -7.63 10.71 -12.72
C ALA A 104 -6.61 11.58 -11.98
N ASN A 105 -6.27 11.20 -10.75
CA ASN A 105 -5.25 11.91 -9.97
C ASN A 105 -3.84 11.47 -10.33
N TYR A 106 -3.63 10.16 -10.42
CA TYR A 106 -2.28 9.61 -10.58
C TYR A 106 -1.66 9.96 -11.93
N LYS A 107 -2.46 10.00 -13.01
CA LYS A 107 -1.94 10.34 -14.34
C LYS A 107 -1.25 11.69 -14.38
N ASN A 108 -1.60 12.59 -13.46
CA ASN A 108 -1.05 13.95 -13.43
C ASN A 108 0.42 14.00 -12.99
N ILE A 109 0.96 12.93 -12.44
CA ILE A 109 2.36 12.88 -12.03
C ILE A 109 3.24 12.17 -13.07
N LEU A 110 2.64 11.65 -14.12
CA LEU A 110 3.36 10.88 -15.14
C LEU A 110 3.98 11.77 -16.23
#